data_590ee3d942a952f70c3bbea0d4564640
#
_entry.id   590ee3d942a952f70c3bbea0d4564640
#
_cell.length_a   1.000
_cell.length_b   1.000
_cell.length_c   1.000
_cell.angle_alpha   90.00
_cell.angle_beta   90.00
_cell.angle_gamma   90.00
#
_symmetry.space_group_name_H-M   'P 1'
#
loop_
_entity.id
_entity.type
_entity.pdbx_description
1 polymer ?
#
loop_
_entity_poly.entity_id
_entity_poly.type
_entity_poly.pdbx_seq_one_letter_code
_entity_poly.pdbx_strand_id
1 'polypeptide(L)'
;MDLENKALDYDLTLKRKRIMIYFIEATEKLLRRDGIENLTIRGIATEAGYNSATIYNYFNDLDQLIMFGSLCYLRDYVAELEAKLKPDMRAIEQYRTVYHCFNKHALDDPEIYHHIFFGK
;
A
#
# COMPACT_ATOMS: atom_id res chain seq x y z
N MET A 1 -34.19 16.78 -5.29
CA MET A 1 -34.05 15.32 -5.19
C MET A 1 -32.72 14.79 -5.66
N ASP A 2 -32.27 15.17 -6.86
CA ASP A 2 -30.99 14.67 -7.38
C ASP A 2 -29.77 15.14 -6.60
N LEU A 3 -29.78 16.37 -6.05
CA LEU A 3 -28.68 16.90 -5.26
C LEU A 3 -28.51 16.17 -3.93
N GLU A 4 -29.65 15.84 -3.28
CA GLU A 4 -29.62 15.10 -2.03
C GLU A 4 -29.10 13.68 -2.24
N ASN A 5 -29.53 13.01 -3.32
CA ASN A 5 -29.06 11.68 -3.65
C ASN A 5 -27.55 11.67 -3.98
N LYS A 6 -27.08 12.69 -4.72
CA LYS A 6 -25.65 12.82 -5.05
C LYS A 6 -24.82 13.06 -3.80
N ALA A 7 -25.30 13.91 -2.88
CA ALA A 7 -24.61 14.16 -1.62
C ALA A 7 -24.54 12.91 -0.76
N LEU A 8 -25.65 12.16 -0.69
CA LEU A 8 -25.70 10.90 0.05
C LEU A 8 -24.75 9.85 -0.55
N ASP A 9 -24.75 9.72 -1.88
CA ASP A 9 -23.84 8.80 -2.58
C ASP A 9 -22.37 9.20 -2.33
N TYR A 10 -22.08 10.50 -2.33
CA TYR A 10 -20.74 10.99 -2.06
C TYR A 10 -20.28 10.63 -0.64
N ASP A 11 -21.14 10.82 0.36
CA ASP A 11 -20.85 10.49 1.75
C ASP A 11 -20.62 8.99 1.93
N LEU A 12 -21.43 8.15 1.30
CA LEU A 12 -21.26 6.69 1.33
C LEU A 12 -19.94 6.28 0.68
N THR A 13 -19.57 6.93 -0.43
CA THR A 13 -18.31 6.67 -1.11
C THR A 13 -17.11 7.04 -0.23
N LEU A 14 -17.19 8.18 0.46
CA LEU A 14 -16.13 8.61 1.38
C LEU A 14 -15.99 7.64 2.54
N LYS A 15 -17.11 7.23 3.14
CA LYS A 15 -17.11 6.25 4.23
C LYS A 15 -16.50 4.94 3.79
N ARG A 16 -16.86 4.47 2.59
CA ARG A 16 -16.33 3.25 2.02
C ARG A 16 -14.82 3.34 1.83
N LYS A 17 -14.33 4.45 1.29
CA LYS A 17 -12.90 4.69 1.11
C LYS A 17 -12.15 4.68 2.43
N ARG A 18 -12.71 5.30 3.47
CA ARG A 18 -12.08 5.31 4.79
C ARG A 18 -11.91 3.91 5.37
N ILE A 19 -12.94 3.08 5.22
CA ILE A 19 -12.88 1.69 5.69
C ILE A 19 -11.81 0.91 4.91
N MET A 20 -11.76 1.08 3.60
CA MET A 20 -10.73 0.47 2.76
C MET A 20 -9.32 0.88 3.21
N ILE A 21 -9.12 2.17 3.49
CA ILE A 21 -7.84 2.69 3.98
C ILE A 21 -7.46 2.05 5.31
N TYR A 22 -8.40 1.88 6.23
CA TYR A 22 -8.12 1.23 7.50
C TYR A 22 -7.60 -0.20 7.30
N PHE A 23 -8.19 -0.96 6.38
CA PHE A 23 -7.71 -2.30 6.07
C PHE A 23 -6.34 -2.29 5.42
N ILE A 24 -6.08 -1.33 4.53
CA ILE A 24 -4.77 -1.20 3.87
C ILE A 24 -3.70 -0.80 4.88
N GLU A 25 -4.00 0.15 5.76
CA GLU A 25 -3.07 0.57 6.82
C GLU A 25 -2.78 -0.58 7.80
N ALA A 26 -3.81 -1.34 8.17
CA ALA A 26 -3.63 -2.51 9.03
C ALA A 26 -2.74 -3.55 8.34
N THR A 27 -2.93 -3.75 7.04
CA THR A 27 -2.11 -4.68 6.26
C THR A 27 -0.65 -4.21 6.22
N GLU A 28 -0.41 -2.93 5.95
CA GLU A 28 0.95 -2.36 5.95
C GLU A 28 1.63 -2.56 7.31
N LYS A 29 0.91 -2.26 8.39
CA LYS A 29 1.44 -2.41 9.74
C LYS A 29 1.84 -3.84 10.04
N LEU A 30 0.98 -4.80 9.69
CA LEU A 30 1.25 -6.21 9.92
C LEU A 30 2.36 -6.75 9.00
N LEU A 31 2.44 -6.25 7.77
CA LEU A 31 3.54 -6.58 6.86
C LEU A 31 4.89 -6.18 7.46
N ARG A 32 4.98 -4.98 8.01
CA ARG A 32 6.21 -4.47 8.61
C ARG A 32 6.57 -5.18 9.89
N ARG A 33 5.57 -5.57 10.68
CA ARG A 33 5.79 -6.22 11.97
C ARG A 33 6.08 -7.72 11.83
N ASP A 34 5.27 -8.42 11.05
CA ASP A 34 5.25 -9.89 11.05
C ASP A 34 5.73 -10.52 9.75
N GLY A 35 5.86 -9.75 8.68
CA GLY A 35 6.24 -10.25 7.36
C GLY A 35 5.06 -10.79 6.55
N ILE A 36 5.31 -10.96 5.24
CA ILE A 36 4.27 -11.34 4.30
C ILE A 36 3.71 -12.75 4.54
N GLU A 37 4.56 -13.66 5.02
CA GLU A 37 4.18 -15.05 5.24
C GLU A 37 3.20 -15.24 6.41
N ASN A 38 3.18 -14.30 7.33
CA ASN A 38 2.37 -14.38 8.54
C ASN A 38 1.06 -13.61 8.47
N LEU A 39 0.75 -13.00 7.30
CA LEU A 39 -0.49 -12.27 7.12
C LEU A 39 -1.68 -13.19 6.94
N THR A 40 -2.77 -12.85 7.63
CA THR A 40 -4.06 -13.52 7.48
C THR A 40 -5.17 -12.48 7.41
N ILE A 41 -6.27 -12.84 6.76
CA ILE A 41 -7.48 -11.99 6.72
C ILE A 41 -7.96 -11.70 8.14
N ARG A 42 -7.96 -12.71 9.00
CA ARG A 42 -8.40 -12.57 10.39
C ARG A 42 -7.53 -11.59 11.17
N GLY A 43 -6.22 -11.69 11.00
CA GLY A 43 -5.28 -10.77 11.64
C GLY A 43 -5.46 -9.33 11.20
N ILE A 44 -5.66 -9.12 9.91
CA ILE A 44 -5.89 -7.79 9.35
C ILE A 44 -7.21 -7.22 9.89
N ALA A 45 -8.26 -8.01 9.89
CA ALA A 45 -9.56 -7.57 10.41
C ALA A 45 -9.46 -7.17 11.88
N THR A 46 -8.80 -7.98 12.71
CA THR A 46 -8.61 -7.70 14.12
C THR A 46 -7.84 -6.40 14.32
N GLU A 47 -6.76 -6.20 13.58
CA GLU A 47 -5.94 -4.99 13.66
C GLU A 47 -6.74 -3.74 13.28
N ALA A 48 -7.60 -3.84 12.26
CA ALA A 48 -8.42 -2.73 11.80
C ALA A 48 -9.66 -2.48 12.68
N GLY A 49 -9.98 -3.40 13.59
CA GLY A 49 -11.15 -3.27 14.46
C GLY A 49 -12.46 -3.75 13.82
N TYR A 50 -12.36 -4.67 12.85
CA TYR A 50 -13.51 -5.23 12.15
C TYR A 50 -13.46 -6.75 12.19
N ASN A 51 -14.49 -7.40 11.63
CA ASN A 51 -14.49 -8.85 11.44
C ASN A 51 -14.06 -9.21 10.03
N SER A 52 -13.71 -10.49 9.81
CA SER A 52 -13.24 -10.97 8.51
C SER A 52 -14.28 -10.80 7.39
N ALA A 53 -15.57 -10.98 7.71
CA ALA A 53 -16.64 -10.83 6.73
C ALA A 53 -16.69 -9.41 6.16
N THR A 54 -16.38 -8.41 6.98
CA THR A 54 -16.37 -7.02 6.53
C THR A 54 -15.32 -6.78 5.45
N ILE A 55 -14.15 -7.42 5.57
CA ILE A 55 -13.09 -7.29 4.55
C ILE A 55 -13.59 -7.70 3.17
N TYR A 56 -14.33 -8.80 3.08
CA TYR A 56 -14.84 -9.32 1.81
C TYR A 56 -15.89 -8.43 1.14
N ASN A 57 -16.41 -7.43 1.85
CA ASN A 57 -17.24 -6.40 1.24
C ASN A 57 -16.44 -5.40 0.40
N TYR A 58 -15.13 -5.33 0.61
CA TYR A 58 -14.25 -4.33 -0.01
C TYR A 58 -13.13 -4.92 -0.85
N PHE A 59 -12.66 -6.11 -0.51
CA PHE A 59 -11.53 -6.78 -1.16
C PHE A 59 -11.90 -8.20 -1.51
N ASN A 60 -11.36 -8.69 -2.61
CA ASN A 60 -11.67 -10.03 -3.11
C ASN A 60 -11.01 -11.12 -2.29
N ASP A 61 -9.75 -10.89 -1.90
CA ASP A 61 -8.95 -11.90 -1.20
C ASP A 61 -7.76 -11.26 -0.48
N LEU A 62 -6.99 -12.08 0.19
CA LEU A 62 -5.78 -11.65 0.89
C LEU A 62 -4.73 -11.11 -0.06
N ASP A 63 -4.58 -11.70 -1.25
CA ASP A 63 -3.58 -11.26 -2.24
C ASP A 63 -3.82 -9.81 -2.66
N GLN A 64 -5.07 -9.41 -2.81
CA GLN A 64 -5.42 -8.03 -3.14
C GLN A 64 -5.00 -7.07 -2.02
N LEU A 65 -5.23 -7.43 -0.77
CA LEU A 65 -4.80 -6.64 0.39
C LEU A 65 -3.28 -6.55 0.47
N ILE A 66 -2.59 -7.66 0.23
CA ILE A 66 -1.13 -7.68 0.22
C ILE A 66 -0.59 -6.75 -0.87
N MET A 67 -1.22 -6.75 -2.04
CA MET A 67 -0.83 -5.84 -3.12
C MET A 67 -0.95 -4.37 -2.70
N PHE A 68 -2.09 -3.98 -2.14
CA PHE A 68 -2.29 -2.60 -1.69
C PHE A 68 -1.34 -2.22 -0.55
N GLY A 69 -1.15 -3.12 0.43
CA GLY A 69 -0.21 -2.88 1.52
C GLY A 69 1.23 -2.76 1.04
N SER A 70 1.60 -3.57 0.04
CA SER A 70 2.95 -3.54 -0.55
C SER A 70 3.23 -2.25 -1.31
N LEU A 71 2.21 -1.64 -1.93
CA LEU A 71 2.38 -0.37 -2.63
C LEU A 71 2.82 0.76 -1.71
N CYS A 72 2.57 0.64 -0.40
CA CYS A 72 3.05 1.63 0.57
C CYS A 72 4.58 1.68 0.61
N TYR A 73 5.25 0.56 0.35
CA TYR A 73 6.71 0.51 0.24
C TYR A 73 7.22 1.28 -0.97
N LEU A 74 6.52 1.19 -2.10
CA LEU A 74 6.85 1.98 -3.28
C LEU A 74 6.65 3.47 -3.03
N ARG A 75 5.63 3.85 -2.27
CA ARG A 75 5.42 5.23 -1.88
C ARG A 75 6.62 5.78 -1.12
N ASP A 76 7.17 5.01 -0.19
CA ASP A 76 8.36 5.41 0.57
C ASP A 76 9.57 5.57 -0.34
N TYR A 77 9.75 4.64 -1.28
CA TYR A 77 10.81 4.71 -2.30
C TYR A 77 10.68 5.98 -3.14
N VAL A 78 9.49 6.25 -3.66
CA VAL A 78 9.24 7.43 -4.50
C VAL A 78 9.50 8.72 -3.71
N ALA A 79 9.06 8.77 -2.46
CA ALA A 79 9.27 9.96 -1.61
C ALA A 79 10.76 10.24 -1.39
N GLU A 80 11.56 9.21 -1.12
CA GLU A 80 13.01 9.36 -0.97
C GLU A 80 13.66 9.77 -2.27
N LEU A 81 13.22 9.17 -3.38
CA LEU A 81 13.74 9.49 -4.70
C LEU A 81 13.47 10.95 -5.07
N GLU A 82 12.24 11.43 -4.83
CA GLU A 82 11.90 12.84 -5.08
C GLU A 82 12.75 13.80 -4.27
N ALA A 83 13.09 13.42 -3.02
CA ALA A 83 13.93 14.25 -2.17
C ALA A 83 15.39 14.32 -2.66
N LYS A 84 15.86 13.27 -3.33
CA LYS A 84 17.26 13.16 -3.78
C LYS A 84 17.50 13.67 -5.20
N LEU A 85 16.48 13.64 -6.05
CA LEU A 85 16.60 14.15 -7.42
C LEU A 85 16.56 15.68 -7.43
N LYS A 86 17.50 16.27 -8.13
CA LYS A 86 17.62 17.73 -8.26
C LYS A 86 17.45 18.11 -9.74
N PRO A 87 16.83 19.29 -10.03
CA PRO A 87 16.59 19.70 -11.42
C PRO A 87 17.87 19.90 -12.24
N ASP A 88 18.98 20.24 -11.59
CA ASP A 88 20.26 20.52 -12.22
C ASP A 88 21.16 19.30 -12.40
N MET A 89 20.70 18.12 -12.01
CA MET A 89 21.47 16.88 -12.16
C MET A 89 21.61 16.48 -13.62
N ARG A 90 22.81 16.02 -13.98
CA ARG A 90 23.04 15.42 -15.30
C ARG A 90 22.33 14.05 -15.38
N ALA A 91 22.09 13.61 -16.61
CA ALA A 91 21.37 12.34 -16.83
C ALA A 91 22.04 11.15 -16.12
N ILE A 92 23.39 11.09 -16.15
CA ILE A 92 24.10 10.00 -15.48
C ILE A 92 23.94 10.04 -13.96
N GLU A 93 23.88 11.22 -13.39
CA GLU A 93 23.65 11.40 -11.95
C GLU A 93 22.22 11.00 -11.55
N GLN A 94 21.26 11.36 -12.38
CA GLN A 94 19.86 10.95 -12.19
C GLN A 94 19.72 9.43 -12.24
N TYR A 95 20.33 8.80 -13.23
CA TYR A 95 20.30 7.34 -13.37
C TYR A 95 20.93 6.67 -12.14
N ARG A 96 22.07 7.15 -11.72
CA ARG A 96 22.77 6.59 -10.54
C ARG A 96 21.93 6.71 -9.28
N THR A 97 21.30 7.87 -9.08
CA THR A 97 20.43 8.13 -7.93
C THR A 97 19.25 7.18 -7.91
N VAL A 98 18.57 7.01 -9.06
CA VAL A 98 17.44 6.08 -9.19
C VAL A 98 17.89 4.65 -8.89
N TYR A 99 19.00 4.23 -9.48
CA TYR A 99 19.52 2.86 -9.33
C TYR A 99 19.88 2.55 -7.87
N HIS A 100 20.60 3.45 -7.22
CA HIS A 100 21.02 3.24 -5.83
C HIS A 100 19.84 3.27 -4.87
N CYS A 101 18.89 4.18 -5.09
CA CYS A 101 17.70 4.29 -4.26
C CYS A 101 16.84 3.02 -4.37
N PHE A 102 16.63 2.53 -5.59
CA PHE A 102 15.88 1.30 -5.83
C PHE A 102 16.55 0.10 -5.15
N ASN A 103 17.86 -0.06 -5.35
CA ASN A 103 18.59 -1.19 -4.76
C ASN A 103 18.54 -1.17 -3.24
N LYS A 104 18.68 0.01 -2.63
CA LYS A 104 18.58 0.14 -1.18
C LYS A 104 17.25 -0.35 -0.66
N HIS A 105 16.15 0.11 -1.25
CA HIS A 105 14.81 -0.29 -0.82
C HIS A 105 14.54 -1.78 -1.09
N ALA A 106 14.97 -2.28 -2.24
CA ALA A 106 14.79 -3.69 -2.58
C ALA A 106 15.57 -4.62 -1.67
N LEU A 107 16.77 -4.22 -1.24
CA LEU A 107 17.60 -5.01 -0.33
C LEU A 107 17.08 -4.93 1.11
N ASP A 108 16.51 -3.80 1.51
CA ASP A 108 15.91 -3.66 2.84
C ASP A 108 14.65 -4.52 3.00
N ASP A 109 13.86 -4.64 1.94
CA ASP A 109 12.59 -5.36 1.96
C ASP A 109 12.47 -6.31 0.76
N PRO A 110 13.34 -7.32 0.64
CA PRO A 110 13.43 -8.13 -0.57
C PRO A 110 12.16 -8.93 -0.88
N GLU A 111 11.48 -9.45 0.14
CA GLU A 111 10.26 -10.23 -0.05
C GLU A 111 9.13 -9.38 -0.62
N ILE A 112 9.00 -8.15 -0.12
CA ILE A 112 7.96 -7.22 -0.59
C ILE A 112 8.22 -6.80 -2.03
N TYR A 113 9.47 -6.43 -2.35
CA TYR A 113 9.82 -6.02 -3.71
C TYR A 113 9.72 -7.18 -4.70
N HIS A 114 10.08 -8.39 -4.26
CA HIS A 114 9.86 -9.57 -5.08
C HIS A 114 8.37 -9.77 -5.38
N HIS A 115 7.52 -9.61 -4.37
CA HIS A 115 6.07 -9.73 -4.55
C HIS A 115 5.52 -8.67 -5.49
N ILE A 116 5.96 -7.42 -5.34
CA ILE A 116 5.48 -6.31 -6.19
C ILE A 116 5.80 -6.55 -7.66
N PHE A 117 7.01 -6.98 -7.97
CA PHE A 117 7.49 -7.07 -9.36
C PHE A 117 7.29 -8.43 -10.00
N PHE A 118 7.23 -9.50 -9.23
CA PHE A 118 7.14 -10.86 -9.77
C PHE A 118 5.89 -11.62 -9.34
N GLY A 119 5.06 -10.99 -8.53
CA GLY A 119 3.89 -11.63 -7.96
C GLY A 119 4.28 -12.57 -6.80
N LYS A 120 3.56 -13.64 -6.65
CA LYS A 120 3.65 -14.54 -5.49
C LYS A 120 5.04 -15.05 -5.15
#